data_996c9dee9c1f35048ce25440b0238481
#
_entry.id   996c9dee9c1f35048ce25440b0238481
#
_cell.length_a   1.000
_cell.length_b   1.000
_cell.length_c   1.000
_cell.angle_alpha   90.00
_cell.angle_beta   90.00
_cell.angle_gamma   90.00
#
_symmetry.space_group_name_H-M   'P 1'
#
loop_
_entity.id
_entity.type
_entity.pdbx_description
1 polymer ?
#
loop_
_entity_poly.entity_id
_entity_poly.type
_entity_poly.pdbx_seq_one_letter_code
_entity_poly.pdbx_strand_id
1 'polypeptide(L)'
;MSDPRKTLAYEDVDFGDELPEVVADVTMATIKRFGATTGMTYWRFPDHERARASGLPGAILPGIMSQGILVSLIHRWAPEATVHKIDTIFRAPVLVDSQPVCRGVVTDMNDE
;
A
#
# COMPACT_ATOMS: atom_id res chain seq x y z
N MET A 1 23.63 10.56 2.30
CA MET A 1 22.57 9.75 1.70
C MET A 1 22.68 8.32 2.21
N SER A 2 21.63 7.75 2.73
CA SER A 2 21.67 6.39 3.25
C SER A 2 21.64 5.36 2.11
N ASP A 3 22.40 4.27 2.27
CA ASP A 3 22.35 3.14 1.35
C ASP A 3 20.98 2.47 1.47
N PRO A 4 20.21 2.31 0.37
CA PRO A 4 18.91 1.66 0.42
C PRO A 4 18.95 0.21 0.87
N ARG A 5 20.14 -0.41 0.86
CA ARG A 5 20.33 -1.78 1.35
C ARG A 5 20.72 -1.84 2.84
N LYS A 6 20.94 -0.68 3.46
CA LYS A 6 21.35 -0.62 4.85
C LYS A 6 20.18 -0.94 5.75
N THR A 7 20.36 -1.90 6.65
CA THR A 7 19.37 -2.26 7.66
C THR A 7 19.14 -1.11 8.63
N LEU A 8 17.89 -0.85 8.94
CA LEU A 8 17.51 0.11 9.97
C LEU A 8 17.47 -0.62 11.32
N ALA A 9 18.31 -0.19 12.27
CA ALA A 9 18.34 -0.76 13.60
C ALA A 9 17.29 -0.10 14.49
N TYR A 10 16.84 -0.82 15.54
CA TYR A 10 15.87 -0.30 16.51
C TYR A 10 16.34 1.04 17.12
N GLU A 11 17.63 1.15 17.40
CA GLU A 11 18.23 2.36 18.01
C GLU A 11 18.21 3.56 17.08
N ASP A 12 18.05 3.34 15.78
CA ASP A 12 17.98 4.42 14.77
C ASP A 12 16.58 5.01 14.62
N VAL A 13 15.58 4.44 15.29
CA VAL A 13 14.17 4.80 15.15
C VAL A 13 13.70 5.50 16.42
N ASP A 14 13.01 6.62 16.24
CA ASP A 14 12.40 7.37 17.34
C ASP A 14 10.88 7.40 17.17
N PHE A 15 10.18 7.53 18.30
CA PHE A 15 8.74 7.78 18.32
C PHE A 15 8.45 9.04 17.50
N GLY A 16 7.48 8.96 16.62
CA GLY A 16 7.10 10.10 15.78
C GLY A 16 7.87 10.18 14.47
N ASP A 17 8.85 9.28 14.23
CA ASP A 17 9.55 9.24 12.95
C ASP A 17 8.57 8.98 11.81
N GLU A 18 8.71 9.73 10.74
CA GLU A 18 7.91 9.55 9.54
C GLU A 18 8.64 8.65 8.55
N LEU A 19 7.89 7.71 7.99
CA LEU A 19 8.38 6.90 6.88
C LEU A 19 8.44 7.75 5.61
N PRO A 20 9.36 7.47 4.67
CA PRO A 20 9.38 8.17 3.40
C PRO A 20 8.03 8.03 2.67
N GLU A 21 7.52 9.13 2.12
CA GLU A 21 6.30 9.09 1.32
C GLU A 21 6.54 8.34 0.03
N VAL A 22 5.55 7.56 -0.39
CA VAL A 22 5.58 6.82 -1.65
C VAL A 22 4.27 7.04 -2.38
N VAL A 23 4.35 7.38 -3.67
CA VAL A 23 3.20 7.39 -4.56
C VAL A 23 3.07 5.99 -5.14
N ALA A 24 1.96 5.33 -4.85
CA ALA A 24 1.74 3.97 -5.31
C ALA A 24 1.33 3.92 -6.78
N ASP A 25 1.82 2.90 -7.49
CA ASP A 25 1.38 2.61 -8.85
C ASP A 25 0.08 1.80 -8.80
N VAL A 26 -1.03 2.48 -9.06
CA VAL A 26 -2.36 1.86 -9.14
C VAL A 26 -2.98 2.09 -10.53
N THR A 27 -2.14 2.10 -11.55
CA THR A 27 -2.59 2.20 -12.94
C THR A 27 -3.40 0.97 -13.34
N MET A 28 -4.25 1.13 -14.35
CA MET A 28 -5.05 0.03 -14.89
C MET A 28 -4.15 -1.16 -15.28
N ALA A 29 -3.00 -0.89 -15.89
CA ALA A 29 -2.06 -1.94 -16.30
C ALA A 29 -1.57 -2.75 -15.09
N THR A 30 -1.21 -2.09 -13.99
CA THR A 30 -0.75 -2.74 -12.76
C THR A 30 -1.87 -3.54 -12.12
N ILE A 31 -3.09 -3.00 -12.07
CA ILE A 31 -4.25 -3.69 -11.51
C ILE A 31 -4.61 -4.94 -12.31
N LYS A 32 -4.56 -4.87 -13.64
CA LYS A 32 -4.79 -6.03 -14.49
C LYS A 32 -3.76 -7.13 -14.27
N ARG A 33 -2.50 -6.75 -14.08
CA ARG A 33 -1.42 -7.69 -13.77
C ARG A 33 -1.64 -8.36 -12.43
N PHE A 34 -2.01 -7.59 -11.41
CA PHE A 34 -2.36 -8.12 -10.10
C PHE A 34 -3.54 -9.08 -10.18
N GLY A 35 -4.60 -8.71 -10.89
CA GLY A 35 -5.77 -9.57 -11.09
C GLY A 35 -5.43 -10.88 -11.78
N ALA A 36 -4.60 -10.83 -12.82
CA ALA A 36 -4.15 -12.03 -13.54
C ALA A 36 -3.34 -12.96 -12.64
N THR A 37 -2.49 -12.40 -11.78
CA THR A 37 -1.64 -13.18 -10.87
C THR A 37 -2.42 -13.80 -9.74
N THR A 38 -3.43 -13.10 -9.20
CA THR A 38 -4.17 -13.52 -8.01
C THR A 38 -5.52 -14.13 -8.29
N GLY A 39 -5.99 -14.09 -9.54
CA GLY A 39 -7.34 -14.53 -9.91
C GLY A 39 -8.44 -13.51 -9.56
N MET A 40 -8.10 -12.32 -9.11
CA MET A 40 -9.05 -11.25 -8.75
C MET A 40 -9.43 -10.43 -9.97
N THR A 41 -10.34 -10.93 -10.78
CA THR A 41 -10.70 -10.33 -12.07
C THR A 41 -12.09 -9.69 -12.09
N TYR A 42 -12.60 -9.30 -10.92
CA TYR A 42 -13.91 -8.64 -10.83
C TYR A 42 -13.88 -7.32 -11.59
N TRP A 43 -14.98 -7.05 -12.32
CA TRP A 43 -15.11 -5.86 -13.17
C TRP A 43 -14.92 -4.54 -12.43
N ARG A 44 -15.26 -4.48 -11.13
CA ARG A 44 -15.09 -3.27 -10.33
C ARG A 44 -13.62 -2.87 -10.12
N PHE A 45 -12.68 -3.78 -10.37
CA PHE A 45 -11.25 -3.51 -10.25
C PHE A 45 -10.65 -3.01 -11.56
N PRO A 46 -10.75 -3.74 -12.69
CA PRO A 46 -10.06 -3.34 -13.92
C PRO A 46 -10.95 -2.62 -14.94
N ASP A 47 -12.17 -2.21 -14.62
CA ASP A 47 -13.11 -1.66 -15.62
C ASP A 47 -13.84 -0.43 -15.04
N HIS A 48 -13.37 0.76 -15.45
CA HIS A 48 -13.96 2.02 -15.02
C HIS A 48 -15.42 2.18 -15.44
N GLU A 49 -15.74 1.82 -16.66
CA GLU A 49 -17.08 2.00 -17.21
C GLU A 49 -18.11 1.17 -16.47
N ARG A 50 -17.83 -0.11 -16.27
CA ARG A 50 -18.73 -1.00 -15.54
C ARG A 50 -18.83 -0.64 -14.07
N ALA A 51 -17.74 -0.19 -13.47
CA ALA A 51 -17.76 0.27 -12.08
C ALA A 51 -18.67 1.49 -11.92
N ARG A 52 -18.56 2.46 -12.85
CA ARG A 52 -19.43 3.64 -12.85
C ARG A 52 -20.89 3.28 -13.07
N ALA A 53 -21.17 2.33 -13.94
CA ALA A 53 -22.54 1.86 -14.19
C ALA A 53 -23.18 1.24 -12.94
N SER A 54 -22.38 0.70 -12.02
CA SER A 54 -22.88 0.15 -10.77
C SER A 54 -22.93 1.16 -9.61
N GLY A 55 -22.64 2.44 -9.88
CA GLY A 55 -22.70 3.51 -8.89
C GLY A 55 -21.38 3.88 -8.23
N LEU A 56 -20.27 3.29 -8.66
CA LEU A 56 -18.93 3.66 -8.16
C LEU A 56 -18.37 4.84 -8.96
N PRO A 57 -17.47 5.65 -8.39
CA PRO A 57 -16.83 6.74 -9.14
C PRO A 57 -15.88 6.28 -10.24
N GLY A 58 -15.51 5.00 -10.24
CA GLY A 58 -14.62 4.38 -11.22
C GLY A 58 -14.19 3.01 -10.71
N ALA A 59 -13.26 2.37 -11.40
CA ALA A 59 -12.66 1.13 -10.94
C ALA A 59 -11.90 1.36 -9.63
N ILE A 60 -11.97 0.42 -8.72
CA ILE A 60 -11.38 0.54 -7.37
C ILE A 60 -10.26 -0.47 -7.19
N LEU A 61 -9.31 -0.10 -6.32
CA LEU A 61 -8.21 -0.97 -5.95
C LEU A 61 -8.71 -2.09 -5.02
N PRO A 62 -8.31 -3.36 -5.24
CA PRO A 62 -8.62 -4.41 -4.27
C PRO A 62 -8.03 -4.09 -2.89
N GLY A 63 -8.80 -4.33 -1.83
CA GLY A 63 -8.36 -4.03 -0.46
C GLY A 63 -7.06 -4.71 -0.10
N ILE A 64 -6.90 -5.97 -0.49
CA ILE A 64 -5.66 -6.72 -0.22
C ILE A 64 -4.46 -6.12 -0.94
N MET A 65 -4.65 -5.51 -2.10
CA MET A 65 -3.58 -4.81 -2.81
C MET A 65 -3.19 -3.52 -2.07
N SER A 66 -4.16 -2.78 -1.54
CA SER A 66 -3.88 -1.60 -0.70
C SER A 66 -3.05 -1.98 0.52
N GLN A 67 -3.39 -3.07 1.19
CA GLN A 67 -2.63 -3.58 2.33
C GLN A 67 -1.20 -3.95 1.93
N GLY A 68 -1.03 -4.64 0.79
CA GLY A 68 0.29 -5.00 0.28
C GLY A 68 1.16 -3.79 -0.06
N ILE A 69 0.56 -2.74 -0.59
CA ILE A 69 1.26 -1.48 -0.88
C ILE A 69 1.77 -0.84 0.42
N LEU A 70 0.96 -0.82 1.47
CA LEU A 70 1.37 -0.26 2.76
C LEU A 70 2.48 -1.09 3.43
N VAL A 71 2.43 -2.40 3.31
CA VAL A 71 3.52 -3.27 3.78
C VAL A 71 4.81 -3.01 3.00
N SER A 72 4.70 -2.80 1.69
CA SER A 72 5.82 -2.43 0.84
C SER A 72 6.49 -1.13 1.30
N LEU A 73 5.71 -0.14 1.74
CA LEU A 73 6.22 1.10 2.32
C LEU A 73 7.10 0.80 3.55
N ILE A 74 6.64 -0.07 4.43
CA ILE A 74 7.41 -0.47 5.62
C ILE A 74 8.73 -1.13 5.21
N HIS A 75 8.72 -2.03 4.23
CA HIS A 75 9.93 -2.73 3.80
C HIS A 75 10.90 -1.85 3.01
N ARG A 76 10.44 -0.76 2.41
CA ARG A 76 11.33 0.25 1.82
C ARG A 76 12.07 1.05 2.89
N TRP A 77 11.38 1.32 3.98
CA TRP A 77 11.96 2.02 5.13
C TRP A 77 12.86 1.12 5.96
N ALA A 78 12.43 -0.12 6.21
CA ALA A 78 13.14 -1.10 7.03
C ALA A 78 13.14 -2.47 6.32
N PRO A 79 14.09 -2.70 5.38
CA PRO A 79 14.06 -3.89 4.51
C PRO A 79 14.08 -5.24 5.22
N GLU A 80 14.70 -5.31 6.40
CA GLU A 80 14.80 -6.55 7.16
C GLU A 80 13.76 -6.69 8.26
N ALA A 81 12.83 -5.73 8.37
CA ALA A 81 11.78 -5.79 9.37
C ALA A 81 10.84 -6.97 9.10
N THR A 82 10.39 -7.62 10.17
CA THR A 82 9.36 -8.64 10.11
C THR A 82 8.05 -8.03 10.57
N VAL A 83 7.02 -8.12 9.74
CA VAL A 83 5.68 -7.63 10.09
C VAL A 83 4.96 -8.74 10.83
N HIS A 84 4.66 -8.53 12.11
CA HIS A 84 4.00 -9.54 12.94
C HIS A 84 2.48 -9.43 12.91
N LYS A 85 1.96 -8.23 12.75
CA LYS A 85 0.53 -7.98 12.80
C LYS A 85 0.17 -6.81 11.89
N ILE A 86 -0.94 -6.94 11.18
CA ILE A 86 -1.49 -5.88 10.34
C ILE A 86 -2.96 -5.70 10.71
N ASP A 87 -3.31 -4.48 11.13
CA ASP A 87 -4.70 -4.08 11.33
C ASP A 87 -5.02 -3.00 10.30
N THR A 88 -6.03 -3.25 9.48
CA THR A 88 -6.39 -2.34 8.40
C THR A 88 -7.86 -1.94 8.50
N ILE A 89 -8.14 -0.66 8.33
CA ILE A 89 -9.49 -0.13 8.22
C ILE A 89 -9.63 0.50 6.84
N PHE A 90 -10.54 -0.03 6.02
CA PHE A 90 -10.85 0.53 4.70
C PHE A 90 -12.00 1.53 4.85
N ARG A 91 -11.68 2.81 4.74
CA ARG A 91 -12.66 3.89 4.94
C ARG A 91 -13.26 4.41 3.64
N ALA A 92 -12.50 4.29 2.56
CA ALA A 92 -12.93 4.75 1.24
C ALA A 92 -12.24 3.92 0.16
N PRO A 93 -12.86 3.71 -1.00
CA PRO A 93 -12.19 3.03 -2.09
C PRO A 93 -11.07 3.89 -2.67
N VAL A 94 -9.97 3.24 -3.05
CA VAL A 94 -8.88 3.86 -3.79
C VAL A 94 -9.15 3.66 -5.28
N LEU A 95 -9.18 4.74 -6.03
CA LEU A 95 -9.49 4.66 -7.46
C LEU A 95 -8.29 4.21 -8.27
N VAL A 96 -8.52 3.29 -9.21
CA VAL A 96 -7.54 2.90 -10.23
C VAL A 96 -7.21 4.12 -11.07
N ASP A 97 -5.96 4.24 -11.50
CA ASP A 97 -5.42 5.39 -12.24
C ASP A 97 -5.33 6.70 -11.44
N SER A 98 -5.53 6.64 -10.11
CA SER A 98 -5.24 7.78 -9.23
C SER A 98 -3.75 7.78 -8.84
N GLN A 99 -3.36 8.74 -8.02
CA GLN A 99 -1.99 8.84 -7.50
C GLN A 99 -2.02 8.86 -5.97
N PRO A 100 -2.31 7.74 -5.32
CA PRO A 100 -2.39 7.70 -3.87
C PRO A 100 -1.01 7.88 -3.25
N VAL A 101 -0.93 8.75 -2.27
CA VAL A 101 0.29 8.98 -1.49
C VAL A 101 0.21 8.13 -0.23
N CYS A 102 1.21 7.28 -0.03
CA CYS A 102 1.32 6.43 1.14
C CYS A 102 2.25 7.06 2.15
N ARG A 103 1.79 7.15 3.40
CA ARG A 103 2.52 7.75 4.50
C ARG A 103 2.47 6.85 5.72
N GLY A 104 3.48 6.96 6.57
CA GLY A 104 3.52 6.23 7.82
C GLY A 104 4.25 7.03 8.89
N VAL A 105 3.96 6.72 10.14
CA VAL A 105 4.60 7.33 11.30
C VAL A 105 4.74 6.29 12.41
N VAL A 106 5.84 6.36 13.16
CA VAL A 106 6.07 5.50 14.31
C VAL A 106 5.28 6.04 15.50
N THR A 107 4.31 5.27 15.98
CA THR A 107 3.41 5.70 17.06
C THR A 107 3.67 4.99 18.39
N ASP A 108 4.48 3.95 18.41
CA ASP A 108 4.83 3.23 19.63
C ASP A 108 6.11 2.44 19.40
N MET A 109 6.87 2.25 20.47
CA MET A 109 8.11 1.48 20.43
C MET A 109 8.29 0.71 21.73
N ASN A 110 8.69 -0.54 21.61
CA ASN A 110 9.17 -1.32 22.75
C ASN A 110 10.23 -2.31 22.23
N ASP A 111 11.06 -2.83 23.11
CA ASP A 111 12.18 -3.70 22.74
C ASP A 111 11.95 -5.18 23.09
N GLU A 112 10.70 -5.56 23.27
CA GLU A 112 10.31 -6.97 23.52
C GLU A 112 10.22 -7.78 22.23
#